data_62cea2e71433a9e7d2e827888c2efcb3
#
_entry.id   62cea2e71433a9e7d2e827888c2efcb3
#
_cell.length_a   1.000
_cell.length_b   1.000
_cell.length_c   1.000
_cell.angle_alpha   90.00
_cell.angle_beta   90.00
_cell.angle_gamma   90.00
#
_symmetry.space_group_name_H-M   'P 1'
#
loop_
_entity.id
_entity.type
_entity.pdbx_description
1 polymer ?
#
loop_
_entity_poly.entity_id
_entity_poly.type
_entity_poly.pdbx_seq_one_letter_code
_entity_poly.pdbx_strand_id
1 'polypeptide(L)'
;VXNGTLVVDRSNAFDLANVISGTGSLTKNGAGTLTLSGVNSYTGGTTVSAGILTLTGDNTGGGTTTVDAGAVLQIGTGGTSGNLAGDIANNGALVVNRSDALNLANAISGAGSLMKSGAGTLTLSGANSYTGATTVSAGTLTQGAAGGFSTASSRYDVDTDGTLDLGGFDTMLAALYNAGTINMNVGAAGSTLMVNGDYVGHDGTIVFNTVLGDDNSKTDKLMVGGDTAGNTNVQVVNRDGLGAQTVKGIEIITVGGQSNGVFSLVSDYRTKDGRKAVVGGAYAYTLHQGPARGANDGDWYLISQLEDIKPDNPATRRVSDTPDAPDTPAPRYSANVPVYEGYVQTMQALNKPSTLQERVGKRYMTGENGDGRTSGGMVDAHGIWARIQGAHDRLEPTTLTGMKQEINTFILQAGVDGQFYEDENGKLIAGITGQYDTVLHAAILWRGMVMAVSPPMPGASALQPPGLVMTGSMSTPRVR
;
A
#
# COMPACT_ATOMS: atom_id res chain seq x y z
N VAL A 1 -10.67 8.71 48.89
CA VAL A 1 -10.47 10.02 49.52
C VAL A 1 -11.79 10.81 49.44
N UNK A 2 -12.32 10.84 50.40
CA UNK A 2 -13.37 11.32 50.37
C UNK A 2 -13.35 12.45 49.94
N ASN A 3 -13.19 13.50 50.52
CA ASN A 3 -13.24 14.85 50.05
C ASN A 3 -11.93 15.61 50.22
N GLY A 4 -10.92 14.92 50.72
CA GLY A 4 -9.62 15.54 51.00
C GLY A 4 -8.63 15.43 49.88
N THR A 5 -7.39 15.81 50.15
CA THR A 5 -6.27 15.65 49.24
C THR A 5 -5.31 14.57 49.77
N LEU A 6 -5.01 13.59 48.91
CA LEU A 6 -3.92 12.64 49.20
C LEU A 6 -2.62 13.25 48.67
N VAL A 7 -1.65 13.46 49.59
CA VAL A 7 -0.34 13.99 49.17
C VAL A 7 0.69 12.89 49.34
N VAL A 8 1.46 12.64 48.26
CA VAL A 8 2.59 11.71 48.27
C VAL A 8 3.85 12.52 48.02
N ASP A 9 4.75 12.55 49.04
CA ASP A 9 5.95 13.36 48.98
C ASP A 9 7.15 12.45 49.32
N ARG A 10 7.78 11.89 48.30
CA ARG A 10 8.88 10.96 48.48
C ARG A 10 10.01 11.27 47.51
N SER A 11 11.23 10.97 47.95
CA SER A 11 12.43 11.12 47.11
C SER A 11 12.86 9.83 46.40
N ASN A 12 12.18 8.69 46.72
CA ASN A 12 12.52 7.39 46.14
C ASN A 12 11.30 6.86 45.36
N ALA A 13 11.46 5.69 44.76
CA ALA A 13 10.37 5.02 44.03
C ALA A 13 9.37 4.43 45.03
N PHE A 14 8.09 4.56 44.71
CA PHE A 14 7.02 4.03 45.56
C PHE A 14 5.85 3.59 44.67
N ASP A 15 5.42 2.33 44.86
CA ASP A 15 4.26 1.81 44.16
C ASP A 15 3.04 1.83 45.11
N LEU A 16 1.99 2.53 44.72
CA LEU A 16 0.73 2.59 45.43
C LEU A 16 -0.30 1.76 44.66
N ALA A 17 -0.46 0.50 45.12
CA ALA A 17 -1.37 -0.44 44.47
C ALA A 17 -2.82 -0.31 44.96
N ASN A 18 -3.05 0.51 45.98
CA ASN A 18 -4.36 0.73 46.56
C ASN A 18 -5.30 1.38 45.56
N VAL A 19 -6.56 0.99 45.61
CA VAL A 19 -7.63 1.68 44.87
C VAL A 19 -7.90 3.00 45.55
N ILE A 20 -7.84 4.10 44.81
CA ILE A 20 -8.15 5.44 45.31
C ILE A 20 -9.46 5.87 44.70
N SER A 21 -10.46 6.20 45.56
CA SER A 21 -11.79 6.57 45.12
C SER A 21 -12.28 7.80 45.87
N GLY A 22 -13.47 8.29 45.53
CA GLY A 22 -14.10 9.45 46.18
C GLY A 22 -13.94 10.72 45.36
N THR A 23 -14.28 11.86 45.98
CA THR A 23 -14.27 13.16 45.29
C THR A 23 -13.01 13.99 45.57
N GLY A 24 -12.06 13.42 46.33
CA GLY A 24 -10.82 14.10 46.64
C GLY A 24 -9.80 14.14 45.51
N SER A 25 -8.68 14.77 45.79
CA SER A 25 -7.62 15.00 44.81
C SER A 25 -6.32 14.28 45.23
N LEU A 26 -5.39 14.22 44.29
CA LEU A 26 -4.04 13.67 44.49
C LEU A 26 -3.00 14.73 44.18
N THR A 27 -2.02 14.90 45.06
CA THR A 27 -0.83 15.71 44.78
C THR A 27 0.43 14.85 44.96
N LYS A 28 1.21 14.78 43.89
CA LYS A 28 2.51 14.11 43.90
C LYS A 28 3.62 15.16 44.02
N ASN A 29 4.27 15.20 45.17
CA ASN A 29 5.44 16.04 45.41
C ASN A 29 6.70 15.15 45.39
N GLY A 30 7.83 15.78 45.65
CA GLY A 30 9.10 15.06 45.79
C GLY A 30 9.68 14.56 44.49
N ALA A 31 11.00 14.35 44.49
CA ALA A 31 11.76 14.03 43.28
C ALA A 31 11.65 12.57 42.83
N GLY A 32 11.03 11.70 43.65
CA GLY A 32 10.94 10.27 43.31
C GLY A 32 9.87 9.95 42.30
N THR A 33 9.74 8.66 42.03
CA THR A 33 8.70 8.14 41.14
C THR A 33 7.58 7.52 41.96
N LEU A 34 6.35 8.04 41.78
CA LEU A 34 5.14 7.40 42.30
C LEU A 34 4.49 6.61 41.17
N THR A 35 4.30 5.31 41.39
CA THR A 35 3.55 4.48 40.46
C THR A 35 2.18 4.19 41.04
N LEU A 36 1.11 4.53 40.31
CA LEU A 36 -0.26 4.15 40.64
C LEU A 36 -0.61 2.90 39.82
N SER A 37 -0.60 1.76 40.50
CA SER A 37 -0.89 0.48 39.82
C SER A 37 -2.32 0.00 40.09
N GLY A 38 -3.05 0.65 40.99
CA GLY A 38 -4.46 0.35 41.25
C GLY A 38 -5.39 0.95 40.19
N VAL A 39 -6.64 0.48 40.20
CA VAL A 39 -7.72 1.08 39.41
C VAL A 39 -8.31 2.24 40.21
N ASN A 40 -8.07 3.45 39.80
CA ASN A 40 -8.36 4.64 40.55
C ASN A 40 -9.55 5.40 39.93
N SER A 41 -10.50 5.81 40.76
CA SER A 41 -11.73 6.45 40.30
C SER A 41 -12.02 7.78 41.01
N TYR A 42 -11.08 8.33 41.75
CA TYR A 42 -11.26 9.62 42.41
C TYR A 42 -11.53 10.70 41.36
N THR A 43 -12.45 11.63 41.67
CA THR A 43 -12.91 12.59 40.66
C THR A 43 -12.29 13.98 40.81
N GLY A 44 -11.53 14.22 41.86
CA GLY A 44 -10.77 15.46 41.99
C GLY A 44 -9.56 15.46 41.07
N GLY A 45 -8.90 16.60 40.99
CA GLY A 45 -7.74 16.75 40.13
C GLY A 45 -6.51 16.00 40.64
N THR A 46 -5.56 15.80 39.75
CA THR A 46 -4.23 15.29 40.08
C THR A 46 -3.19 16.36 39.77
N THR A 47 -2.28 16.63 40.71
CA THR A 47 -1.18 17.57 40.46
C THR A 47 0.13 16.81 40.60
N VAL A 48 0.96 16.86 39.56
CA VAL A 48 2.32 16.34 39.59
C VAL A 48 3.26 17.54 39.70
N SER A 49 3.69 17.84 40.95
CA SER A 49 4.50 19.04 41.23
C SER A 49 5.96 18.82 40.97
N ALA A 50 6.44 17.59 41.15
CA ALA A 50 7.87 17.26 40.96
C ALA A 50 8.01 15.76 40.72
N GLY A 51 9.16 15.34 40.21
CA GLY A 51 9.44 13.94 39.98
C GLY A 51 8.58 13.33 38.87
N ILE A 52 8.27 12.05 39.01
CA ILE A 52 7.54 11.30 37.99
C ILE A 52 6.32 10.64 38.61
N LEU A 53 5.15 10.85 38.00
CA LEU A 53 3.97 10.04 38.27
C LEU A 53 3.79 9.05 37.14
N THR A 54 3.83 7.76 37.44
CA THR A 54 3.66 6.68 36.48
C THR A 54 2.33 5.99 36.72
N LEU A 55 1.54 5.81 35.66
CA LEU A 55 0.25 5.16 35.72
C LEU A 55 0.34 3.81 35.02
N THR A 56 0.24 2.72 35.80
CA THR A 56 0.16 1.37 35.23
C THR A 56 -1.21 0.75 35.44
N GLY A 57 -2.08 1.38 36.27
CA GLY A 57 -3.48 1.03 36.40
C GLY A 57 -4.36 1.94 35.57
N ASP A 58 -5.67 1.68 35.61
CA ASP A 58 -6.66 2.55 34.95
C ASP A 58 -7.08 3.66 35.90
N ASN A 59 -6.97 4.89 35.47
CA ASN A 59 -7.37 6.08 36.22
C ASN A 59 -8.56 6.70 35.53
N THR A 60 -9.75 6.41 36.04
CA THR A 60 -11.04 6.64 35.34
C THR A 60 -11.82 7.84 35.87
N GLY A 61 -11.30 8.53 36.90
CA GLY A 61 -12.06 9.53 37.64
C GLY A 61 -12.39 10.81 36.87
N GLY A 62 -11.65 11.15 35.86
CA GLY A 62 -11.98 12.24 34.93
C GLY A 62 -11.61 13.64 35.41
N GLY A 63 -11.01 13.82 36.57
CA GLY A 63 -10.47 15.11 36.99
C GLY A 63 -9.29 15.56 36.15
N THR A 64 -9.06 16.88 36.10
CA THR A 64 -7.90 17.39 35.35
C THR A 64 -6.59 16.98 36.02
N THR A 65 -5.64 16.49 35.24
CA THR A 65 -4.27 16.25 35.69
C THR A 65 -3.38 17.41 35.25
N THR A 66 -2.72 18.04 36.23
CA THR A 66 -1.79 19.14 35.98
C THR A 66 -0.38 18.63 36.21
N VAL A 67 0.49 18.81 35.22
CA VAL A 67 1.91 18.44 35.29
C VAL A 67 2.69 19.75 35.32
N ASP A 68 3.36 20.04 36.44
CA ASP A 68 4.13 21.28 36.58
C ASP A 68 5.44 21.20 35.81
N ALA A 69 6.01 22.36 35.53
CA ALA A 69 7.28 22.46 34.79
C ALA A 69 8.35 21.64 35.56
N GLY A 70 9.09 20.82 34.86
CA GLY A 70 10.11 19.94 35.41
C GLY A 70 9.59 18.60 35.90
N ALA A 71 8.26 18.40 35.99
CA ALA A 71 7.69 17.13 36.40
C ALA A 71 7.32 16.30 35.16
N VAL A 72 7.08 14.99 35.36
CA VAL A 72 6.75 14.05 34.31
C VAL A 72 5.52 13.24 34.69
N LEU A 73 4.58 13.15 33.77
CA LEU A 73 3.50 12.18 33.82
C LEU A 73 3.80 11.09 32.80
N GLN A 74 3.86 9.84 33.25
CA GLN A 74 4.11 8.71 32.35
C GLN A 74 2.93 7.75 32.39
N ILE A 75 2.38 7.42 31.23
CA ILE A 75 1.28 6.46 31.07
C ILE A 75 1.87 5.18 30.48
N GLY A 76 1.88 4.13 31.30
CA GLY A 76 2.43 2.84 30.92
C GLY A 76 3.94 2.74 31.10
N THR A 77 4.42 1.50 31.15
CA THR A 77 5.84 1.18 31.29
C THR A 77 6.32 0.17 30.23
N GLY A 78 5.69 0.18 29.07
CA GLY A 78 6.05 -0.71 27.95
C GLY A 78 5.20 -1.97 27.87
N GLY A 79 4.22 -2.12 28.74
CA GLY A 79 3.25 -3.22 28.69
C GLY A 79 1.95 -2.80 28.04
N THR A 80 0.87 -3.48 28.45
CA THR A 80 -0.46 -3.28 27.87
C THR A 80 -1.43 -2.60 28.86
N SER A 81 -0.91 -1.96 29.90
CA SER A 81 -1.74 -1.33 30.93
C SER A 81 -1.28 0.10 31.19
N GLY A 82 -2.16 0.85 31.82
CA GLY A 82 -1.97 2.27 32.10
C GLY A 82 -2.86 3.13 31.19
N ASN A 83 -3.74 3.92 31.83
CA ASN A 83 -4.65 4.82 31.14
C ASN A 83 -5.03 5.96 32.04
N LEU A 84 -5.52 7.05 31.47
CA LEU A 84 -5.94 8.23 32.22
C LEU A 84 -7.14 8.87 31.54
N ALA A 85 -8.21 9.05 32.30
CA ALA A 85 -9.35 9.86 31.89
C ALA A 85 -9.16 11.31 32.36
N GLY A 86 -9.82 12.24 31.69
CA GLY A 86 -9.78 13.66 32.04
C GLY A 86 -8.70 14.42 31.28
N ASP A 87 -8.84 15.72 31.23
CA ASP A 87 -7.94 16.59 30.51
C ASP A 87 -6.59 16.68 31.19
N ILE A 88 -5.55 17.00 30.44
CA ILE A 88 -4.18 17.09 30.93
C ILE A 88 -3.65 18.51 30.65
N ALA A 89 -3.39 19.24 31.73
CA ALA A 89 -2.71 20.54 31.65
C ALA A 89 -1.21 20.26 31.85
N ASN A 90 -0.50 20.12 30.75
CA ASN A 90 0.90 19.64 30.78
C ASN A 90 1.86 20.81 30.58
N ASN A 91 2.54 21.20 31.68
CA ASN A 91 3.62 22.20 31.62
C ASN A 91 4.99 21.56 31.81
N GLY A 92 5.05 20.25 31.98
CA GLY A 92 6.26 19.47 32.10
C GLY A 92 6.44 18.53 30.91
N ALA A 93 6.41 17.22 31.17
CA ALA A 93 6.52 16.24 30.11
C ALA A 93 5.46 15.15 30.30
N LEU A 94 4.80 14.79 29.21
CA LEU A 94 3.91 13.65 29.14
C LEU A 94 4.61 12.56 28.31
N VAL A 95 4.76 11.37 28.90
CA VAL A 95 5.35 10.22 28.21
C VAL A 95 4.30 9.12 28.15
N VAL A 96 4.05 8.57 26.98
CA VAL A 96 3.14 7.42 26.80
C VAL A 96 3.97 6.25 26.29
N ASN A 97 4.00 5.17 27.08
CA ASN A 97 4.85 4.01 26.80
C ASN A 97 4.01 2.73 26.91
N ARG A 98 3.42 2.33 25.79
CA ARG A 98 2.58 1.15 25.70
C ARG A 98 3.01 0.28 24.52
N SER A 99 2.84 -1.05 24.65
CA SER A 99 3.13 -1.99 23.55
C SER A 99 1.90 -2.32 22.69
N ASP A 100 0.72 -1.84 23.09
CA ASP A 100 -0.56 -2.07 22.39
C ASP A 100 -1.19 -0.75 21.98
N ALA A 101 -2.44 -0.80 21.53
CA ALA A 101 -3.16 0.40 21.12
C ALA A 101 -3.75 1.11 22.34
N LEU A 102 -3.59 2.43 22.39
CA LEU A 102 -4.19 3.30 23.38
C LEU A 102 -4.78 4.52 22.68
N ASN A 103 -6.03 4.85 22.96
CA ASN A 103 -6.65 6.08 22.49
C ASN A 103 -6.73 7.07 23.65
N LEU A 104 -6.11 8.25 23.52
CA LEU A 104 -6.25 9.35 24.46
C LEU A 104 -7.22 10.37 23.85
N ALA A 105 -8.43 10.39 24.40
CA ALA A 105 -9.44 11.41 24.06
C ALA A 105 -9.27 12.68 24.89
N ASN A 106 -8.30 12.72 25.80
CA ASN A 106 -7.97 13.85 26.67
C ASN A 106 -7.60 15.07 25.83
N ALA A 107 -8.05 16.26 26.26
CA ALA A 107 -7.50 17.51 25.72
C ALA A 107 -6.19 17.82 26.47
N ILE A 108 -5.09 17.88 25.73
CA ILE A 108 -3.76 18.11 26.30
C ILE A 108 -3.36 19.54 25.97
N SER A 109 -3.14 20.34 27.02
CA SER A 109 -2.78 21.76 26.90
C SER A 109 -1.48 22.04 27.64
N GLY A 110 -1.06 23.30 27.68
CA GLY A 110 0.09 23.77 28.45
C GLY A 110 1.36 23.89 27.62
N ALA A 111 2.45 24.21 28.30
CA ALA A 111 3.74 24.46 27.66
C ALA A 111 4.65 23.24 27.60
N GLY A 112 4.17 22.08 28.01
CA GLY A 112 4.95 20.86 28.09
C GLY A 112 5.07 20.11 26.78
N SER A 113 5.85 19.02 26.85
CA SER A 113 6.16 18.17 25.71
C SER A 113 5.39 16.85 25.78
N LEU A 114 5.31 16.18 24.64
CA LEU A 114 4.78 14.82 24.53
C LEU A 114 5.82 13.91 23.92
N MET A 115 6.06 12.77 24.55
CA MET A 115 6.88 11.70 23.98
C MET A 115 6.05 10.43 23.87
N LYS A 116 5.94 9.91 22.66
CA LYS A 116 5.37 8.58 22.39
C LYS A 116 6.51 7.59 22.31
N SER A 117 6.57 6.63 23.24
CA SER A 117 7.52 5.53 23.21
C SER A 117 6.77 4.21 23.31
N GLY A 118 7.50 3.09 23.24
CA GLY A 118 6.86 1.77 23.18
C GLY A 118 6.39 1.43 21.77
N ALA A 119 6.23 0.13 21.52
CA ALA A 119 5.98 -0.38 20.16
C ALA A 119 4.54 -0.24 19.69
N GLY A 120 3.61 0.15 20.60
CA GLY A 120 2.17 0.22 20.29
C GLY A 120 1.79 1.46 19.51
N THR A 121 0.47 1.61 19.32
CA THR A 121 -0.11 2.77 18.65
C THR A 121 -0.80 3.66 19.66
N LEU A 122 -0.40 4.92 19.73
CA LEU A 122 -1.09 5.96 20.48
C LEU A 122 -1.92 6.79 19.51
N THR A 123 -3.22 6.80 19.72
CA THR A 123 -4.16 7.65 18.96
C THR A 123 -4.55 8.84 19.80
N LEU A 124 -4.36 10.05 19.27
CA LEU A 124 -4.77 11.30 19.91
C LEU A 124 -6.07 11.78 19.25
N SER A 125 -7.17 11.70 19.99
CA SER A 125 -8.47 12.11 19.47
C SER A 125 -9.06 13.33 20.20
N GLY A 126 -8.38 13.83 21.22
CA GLY A 126 -8.78 15.07 21.89
C GLY A 126 -8.32 16.31 21.14
N ALA A 127 -8.82 17.46 21.56
CA ALA A 127 -8.38 18.76 21.03
C ALA A 127 -7.10 19.17 21.77
N ASN A 128 -5.96 19.07 21.09
CA ASN A 128 -4.66 19.25 21.73
C ASN A 128 -4.03 20.59 21.34
N SER A 129 -3.47 21.27 22.35
CA SER A 129 -2.95 22.62 22.19
C SER A 129 -1.62 22.86 22.90
N TYR A 130 -0.97 21.81 23.39
CA TYR A 130 0.32 21.94 24.09
C TYR A 130 1.39 22.48 23.13
N THR A 131 2.34 23.25 23.69
CA THR A 131 3.30 24.00 22.86
C THR A 131 4.70 23.42 22.87
N GLY A 132 5.02 22.48 23.75
CA GLY A 132 6.32 21.82 23.73
C GLY A 132 6.46 20.88 22.55
N ALA A 133 7.65 20.32 22.38
CA ALA A 133 7.92 19.43 21.24
C ALA A 133 7.17 18.10 21.39
N THR A 134 6.85 17.49 20.27
CA THR A 134 6.29 16.15 20.17
C THR A 134 7.35 15.21 19.59
N THR A 135 7.64 14.11 20.30
CA THR A 135 8.63 13.12 19.85
C THR A 135 7.95 11.76 19.71
N VAL A 136 8.13 11.13 18.56
CA VAL A 136 7.72 9.74 18.32
C VAL A 136 8.99 8.89 18.31
N SER A 137 9.35 8.32 19.45
CA SER A 137 10.62 7.59 19.55
C SER A 137 10.47 6.14 19.11
N ALA A 138 9.27 5.55 19.20
CA ALA A 138 9.01 4.19 18.72
C ALA A 138 7.50 4.00 18.54
N GLY A 139 7.11 2.99 17.79
CA GLY A 139 5.71 2.68 17.52
C GLY A 139 5.06 3.74 16.64
N THR A 140 3.74 3.87 16.74
CA THR A 140 2.96 4.77 15.89
C THR A 140 2.19 5.80 16.71
N LEU A 141 2.31 7.06 16.33
CA LEU A 141 1.44 8.15 16.83
C LEU A 141 0.46 8.48 15.73
N THR A 142 -0.84 8.28 16.02
CA THR A 142 -1.92 8.45 15.04
C THR A 142 -2.82 9.62 15.43
N GLN A 143 -3.15 10.46 14.44
CA GLN A 143 -4.18 11.49 14.63
C GLN A 143 -5.56 10.86 14.47
N GLY A 144 -6.35 10.85 15.56
CA GLY A 144 -7.65 10.20 15.59
C GLY A 144 -8.82 11.13 15.31
N ALA A 145 -8.59 12.44 15.28
CA ALA A 145 -9.61 13.45 15.00
C ALA A 145 -8.92 14.71 14.48
N ALA A 146 -9.67 15.54 13.79
CA ALA A 146 -9.14 16.86 13.41
C ALA A 146 -8.75 17.63 14.67
N GLY A 147 -7.55 18.18 14.70
CA GLY A 147 -7.00 18.84 15.89
C GLY A 147 -6.38 17.90 16.91
N GLY A 148 -6.34 16.59 16.62
CA GLY A 148 -5.69 15.64 17.50
C GLY A 148 -4.19 15.85 17.63
N PHE A 149 -3.54 16.31 16.56
CA PHE A 149 -2.14 16.75 16.64
C PHE A 149 -2.12 18.25 16.95
N SER A 150 -1.39 18.62 18.01
CA SER A 150 -1.29 20.04 18.38
C SER A 150 -0.54 20.82 17.30
N THR A 151 -1.22 21.79 16.72
CA THR A 151 -0.57 22.72 15.76
C THR A 151 0.32 23.72 16.47
N ALA A 152 0.19 23.87 17.78
CA ALA A 152 1.01 24.75 18.61
C ALA A 152 2.31 24.08 19.06
N SER A 153 2.41 22.76 18.97
CA SER A 153 3.64 22.04 19.32
C SER A 153 4.80 22.57 18.48
N SER A 154 5.90 22.90 19.14
CA SER A 154 7.00 23.64 18.50
C SER A 154 7.69 22.86 17.40
N ARG A 155 7.72 21.52 17.51
CA ARG A 155 8.30 20.64 16.51
C ARG A 155 7.82 19.21 16.73
N TYR A 156 7.64 18.49 15.63
CA TYR A 156 7.44 17.04 15.68
C TYR A 156 8.74 16.37 15.24
N ASP A 157 9.27 15.52 16.10
CA ASP A 157 10.45 14.70 15.83
C ASP A 157 10.02 13.24 15.71
N VAL A 158 10.25 12.65 14.54
CA VAL A 158 9.94 11.24 14.30
C VAL A 158 11.28 10.50 14.23
N ASP A 159 11.56 9.71 15.25
CA ASP A 159 12.81 8.96 15.36
C ASP A 159 12.77 7.72 14.43
N THR A 160 13.91 7.06 14.28
CA THR A 160 14.10 5.97 13.31
C THR A 160 13.06 4.85 13.48
N ASP A 161 12.69 4.52 14.70
CA ASP A 161 11.73 3.44 14.98
C ASP A 161 10.30 3.96 15.13
N GLY A 162 10.06 5.24 14.85
CA GLY A 162 8.77 5.87 14.99
C GLY A 162 8.03 6.01 13.67
N THR A 163 6.71 6.03 13.78
CA THR A 163 5.81 6.34 12.68
C THR A 163 4.82 7.42 13.12
N LEU A 164 4.68 8.45 12.30
CA LEU A 164 3.67 9.49 12.47
C LEU A 164 2.57 9.24 11.44
N ASP A 165 1.36 8.95 11.91
CA ASP A 165 0.20 8.66 11.05
C ASP A 165 -0.79 9.80 11.17
N LEU A 166 -1.00 10.53 10.07
CA LEU A 166 -1.90 11.70 10.08
C LEU A 166 -3.37 11.33 10.12
N GLY A 167 -3.70 10.04 9.97
CA GLY A 167 -5.08 9.54 10.05
C GLY A 167 -5.98 9.99 8.91
N GLY A 168 -5.41 10.50 7.83
CA GLY A 168 -6.17 11.00 6.69
C GLY A 168 -6.66 12.43 6.86
N PHE A 169 -6.31 13.11 7.95
CA PHE A 169 -6.68 14.50 8.19
C PHE A 169 -5.67 15.44 7.56
N ASP A 170 -6.16 16.53 6.99
CA ASP A 170 -5.29 17.65 6.65
C ASP A 170 -4.68 18.17 7.94
N THR A 171 -3.36 18.27 7.97
CA THR A 171 -2.61 18.47 9.21
C THR A 171 -1.64 19.64 9.03
N MET A 172 -1.56 20.47 10.07
CA MET A 172 -0.60 21.57 10.13
C MET A 172 0.34 21.34 11.31
N LEU A 173 1.65 21.38 11.05
CA LEU A 173 2.70 21.27 12.07
C LEU A 173 3.59 22.50 11.98
N ALA A 174 4.15 22.93 13.12
CA ALA A 174 5.03 24.11 13.15
C ALA A 174 6.39 23.80 12.48
N ALA A 175 6.95 22.65 12.76
CA ALA A 175 8.21 22.18 12.18
C ALA A 175 8.24 20.66 12.27
N LEU A 176 9.03 20.01 11.41
CA LEU A 176 9.06 18.55 11.32
C LEU A 176 10.48 18.07 11.06
N TYR A 177 10.95 17.15 11.89
CA TYR A 177 12.20 16.42 11.73
C TYR A 177 11.86 14.95 11.55
N ASN A 178 12.30 14.34 10.45
CA ASN A 178 11.86 12.98 10.11
C ASN A 178 13.03 12.03 9.89
N ALA A 179 13.26 11.13 10.86
CA ALA A 179 14.16 9.99 10.72
C ALA A 179 13.40 8.65 10.62
N GLY A 180 12.09 8.68 10.80
CA GLY A 180 11.22 7.51 10.78
C GLY A 180 10.32 7.48 9.56
N THR A 181 9.04 7.21 9.79
CA THR A 181 8.05 7.10 8.71
C THR A 181 6.89 8.05 8.97
N ILE A 182 6.46 8.73 7.92
CA ILE A 182 5.24 9.55 7.96
C ILE A 182 4.24 8.96 6.97
N ASN A 183 3.06 8.58 7.48
CA ASN A 183 1.92 8.13 6.67
C ASN A 183 0.86 9.23 6.64
N MET A 184 0.49 9.69 5.46
CA MET A 184 -0.52 10.74 5.36
C MET A 184 -1.92 10.17 5.47
N ASN A 185 -2.16 9.02 4.81
CA ASN A 185 -3.46 8.36 4.84
C ASN A 185 -3.25 6.87 4.57
N VAL A 186 -4.07 6.05 5.21
CA VAL A 186 -4.06 4.61 4.98
C VAL A 186 -5.26 4.25 4.10
N GLY A 187 -5.19 4.51 2.82
CA GLY A 187 -6.20 4.02 1.90
C GLY A 187 -6.76 5.00 0.89
N ALA A 188 -6.47 6.29 1.01
CA ALA A 188 -6.97 7.28 0.07
C ALA A 188 -5.93 8.34 -0.24
N ALA A 189 -6.08 9.01 -1.37
CA ALA A 189 -5.25 10.13 -1.76
C ALA A 189 -5.97 11.45 -1.48
N GLY A 190 -5.19 12.54 -1.35
CA GLY A 190 -5.72 13.89 -1.26
C GLY A 190 -5.54 14.57 0.08
N SER A 191 -4.79 14.00 1.00
CA SER A 191 -4.48 14.62 2.29
C SER A 191 -3.30 15.59 2.15
N THR A 192 -3.34 16.67 2.92
CA THR A 192 -2.26 17.67 2.92
C THR A 192 -1.59 17.70 4.28
N LEU A 193 -0.26 17.62 4.28
CA LEU A 193 0.58 17.93 5.43
C LEU A 193 1.25 19.28 5.18
N MET A 194 0.87 20.26 5.97
CA MET A 194 1.49 21.57 5.94
C MET A 194 2.48 21.71 7.10
N VAL A 195 3.73 22.00 6.80
CA VAL A 195 4.76 22.35 7.78
C VAL A 195 5.02 23.83 7.62
N ASN A 196 4.57 24.65 8.60
CA ASN A 196 4.69 26.11 8.51
C ASN A 196 6.14 26.58 8.49
N GLY A 197 6.98 25.97 9.29
CA GLY A 197 8.42 26.24 9.36
C GLY A 197 9.20 25.29 8.48
N ASP A 198 10.26 24.74 9.04
CA ASP A 198 11.22 23.93 8.29
C ASP A 198 10.90 22.43 8.39
N TYR A 199 11.23 21.74 7.31
CA TYR A 199 11.25 20.28 7.25
C TYR A 199 12.70 19.81 7.12
N VAL A 200 13.11 18.89 8.00
CA VAL A 200 14.44 18.28 7.95
C VAL A 200 14.27 16.76 7.83
N GLY A 201 14.76 16.21 6.73
CA GLY A 201 14.85 14.76 6.56
C GLY A 201 16.16 14.22 7.14
N HIS A 202 16.06 13.08 7.80
CA HIS A 202 17.23 12.38 8.33
C HIS A 202 17.12 10.91 7.94
N ASP A 203 17.07 10.70 6.62
CA ASP A 203 16.89 9.40 5.98
C ASP A 203 15.55 8.72 6.29
N GLY A 204 14.59 9.50 6.78
CA GLY A 204 13.23 9.00 7.01
C GLY A 204 12.46 8.84 5.70
N THR A 205 11.24 8.32 5.82
CA THR A 205 10.36 8.04 4.69
C THR A 205 9.06 8.81 4.84
N ILE A 206 8.55 9.35 3.74
CA ILE A 206 7.18 9.86 3.66
C ILE A 206 6.42 9.02 2.63
N VAL A 207 5.23 8.55 3.02
CA VAL A 207 4.36 7.76 2.15
C VAL A 207 3.27 8.67 1.59
N PHE A 208 3.27 8.82 0.26
CA PHE A 208 2.27 9.61 -0.47
C PHE A 208 1.32 8.66 -1.20
N ASN A 209 0.02 8.90 -1.05
CA ASN A 209 -1.00 8.21 -1.84
C ASN A 209 -1.35 9.11 -3.03
N THR A 210 -1.34 8.56 -4.21
CA THR A 210 -1.57 9.32 -5.45
C THR A 210 -2.41 8.47 -6.40
N VAL A 211 -3.45 9.05 -6.98
CA VAL A 211 -4.15 8.44 -8.10
C VAL A 211 -3.37 8.79 -9.35
N LEU A 212 -2.40 7.94 -9.73
CA LEU A 212 -1.45 8.29 -10.79
C LEU A 212 -2.16 8.51 -12.12
N GLY A 213 -2.04 9.72 -12.66
CA GLY A 213 -2.66 10.18 -13.88
C GLY A 213 -1.89 11.36 -14.45
N ASP A 214 -2.60 12.37 -14.94
CA ASP A 214 -1.99 13.61 -15.47
C ASP A 214 -1.61 14.59 -14.34
N ASP A 215 -1.24 15.81 -14.71
CA ASP A 215 -0.79 16.84 -13.77
C ASP A 215 -1.84 17.15 -12.68
N ASN A 216 -3.13 16.90 -12.97
CA ASN A 216 -4.22 17.20 -12.04
C ASN A 216 -4.59 16.02 -11.14
N SER A 217 -3.74 15.04 -11.06
CA SER A 217 -3.97 13.83 -10.25
C SER A 217 -4.25 14.17 -8.79
N LYS A 218 -5.24 13.49 -8.24
CA LYS A 218 -5.51 13.57 -6.80
C LYS A 218 -4.34 12.92 -6.06
N THR A 219 -3.72 13.65 -5.15
CA THR A 219 -2.51 13.21 -4.48
C THR A 219 -2.42 13.76 -3.07
N ASP A 220 -1.74 13.03 -2.20
CA ASP A 220 -1.26 13.58 -0.95
C ASP A 220 -0.17 14.62 -1.26
N LYS A 221 -0.10 15.66 -0.44
CA LYS A 221 0.89 16.73 -0.61
C LYS A 221 1.58 17.07 0.70
N LEU A 222 2.89 17.30 0.60
CA LEU A 222 3.67 17.97 1.65
C LEU A 222 3.89 19.41 1.23
N MET A 223 3.45 20.35 2.05
CA MET A 223 3.63 21.79 1.80
C MET A 223 4.50 22.36 2.91
N VAL A 224 5.73 22.77 2.57
CA VAL A 224 6.69 23.33 3.52
C VAL A 224 6.74 24.84 3.32
N GLY A 225 6.39 25.60 4.36
CA GLY A 225 6.44 27.05 4.29
C GLY A 225 7.84 27.61 4.44
N GLY A 226 8.69 26.94 5.21
CA GLY A 226 10.09 27.32 5.40
C GLY A 226 11.05 26.58 4.47
N ASP A 227 12.18 26.20 5.00
CA ASP A 227 13.26 25.53 4.26
C ASP A 227 13.13 24.01 4.35
N THR A 228 13.69 23.32 3.35
CA THR A 228 13.93 21.88 3.45
C THR A 228 15.42 21.58 3.51
N ALA A 229 15.79 20.52 4.24
CA ALA A 229 17.17 20.07 4.38
C ALA A 229 17.21 18.56 4.57
N GLY A 230 18.39 17.97 4.37
CA GLY A 230 18.62 16.54 4.62
C GLY A 230 18.02 15.64 3.55
N ASN A 231 18.02 14.35 3.84
CA ASN A 231 17.59 13.32 2.89
C ASN A 231 16.27 12.70 3.34
N THR A 232 15.38 12.47 2.40
CA THR A 232 14.09 11.84 2.66
C THR A 232 13.77 10.83 1.56
N ASN A 233 13.35 9.64 1.97
CA ASN A 233 12.83 8.63 1.07
C ASN A 233 11.35 8.90 0.81
N VAL A 234 10.95 8.84 -0.45
CA VAL A 234 9.56 9.06 -0.87
C VAL A 234 9.00 7.74 -1.39
N GLN A 235 7.98 7.25 -0.73
CA GLN A 235 7.24 6.08 -1.18
C GLN A 235 5.91 6.57 -1.75
N VAL A 236 5.61 6.18 -2.99
CA VAL A 236 4.35 6.54 -3.64
C VAL A 236 3.51 5.29 -3.80
N VAL A 237 2.28 5.35 -3.29
CA VAL A 237 1.30 4.27 -3.42
C VAL A 237 0.26 4.72 -4.44
N ASN A 238 0.16 3.98 -5.55
CA ASN A 238 -0.85 4.27 -6.55
C ASN A 238 -2.22 3.79 -6.07
N ARG A 239 -3.16 4.71 -5.94
CA ARG A 239 -4.55 4.42 -5.53
C ARG A 239 -5.42 4.29 -6.77
N ASP A 240 -5.23 3.18 -7.50
CA ASP A 240 -6.01 2.80 -8.67
C ASP A 240 -5.93 3.79 -9.84
N GLY A 241 -4.87 4.59 -9.91
CA GLY A 241 -4.62 5.44 -11.06
C GLY A 241 -4.21 4.62 -12.28
N LEU A 242 -4.80 4.94 -13.41
CA LEU A 242 -4.57 4.21 -14.67
C LEU A 242 -3.39 4.76 -15.47
N GLY A 243 -2.76 5.82 -14.96
CA GLY A 243 -1.63 6.45 -15.61
C GLY A 243 -2.02 7.36 -16.75
N ALA A 244 -1.23 8.39 -16.95
CA ALA A 244 -1.35 9.31 -18.08
C ALA A 244 -0.02 10.02 -18.27
N GLN A 245 0.15 10.66 -19.41
CA GLN A 245 1.32 11.49 -19.65
C GLN A 245 1.15 12.79 -18.90
N THR A 246 2.18 13.16 -18.14
CA THR A 246 2.24 14.48 -17.48
C THR A 246 2.86 15.52 -18.42
N VAL A 247 2.54 16.77 -18.18
CA VAL A 247 3.14 17.93 -18.88
C VAL A 247 4.17 18.61 -17.98
N LYS A 248 3.75 19.10 -16.81
CA LYS A 248 4.66 19.61 -15.78
C LYS A 248 5.05 18.53 -14.79
N GLY A 249 4.12 17.66 -14.46
CA GLY A 249 4.24 16.64 -13.44
C GLY A 249 3.16 16.77 -12.38
N ILE A 250 2.99 15.71 -11.60
CA ILE A 250 2.11 15.74 -10.42
C ILE A 250 2.91 16.35 -9.27
N GLU A 251 2.53 17.51 -8.82
CA GLU A 251 3.21 18.21 -7.74
C GLU A 251 2.84 17.58 -6.41
N ILE A 252 3.83 16.99 -5.72
CA ILE A 252 3.58 16.33 -4.43
C ILE A 252 4.25 17.04 -3.25
N ILE A 253 5.27 17.89 -3.49
CA ILE A 253 5.95 18.66 -2.44
C ILE A 253 6.13 20.08 -2.91
N THR A 254 5.69 21.05 -2.09
CA THR A 254 5.96 22.47 -2.34
C THR A 254 6.87 23.02 -1.23
N VAL A 255 7.78 23.92 -1.59
CA VAL A 255 8.75 24.49 -0.66
C VAL A 255 8.76 26.02 -0.82
N GLY A 256 8.37 26.72 0.25
CA GLY A 256 8.31 28.17 0.23
C GLY A 256 9.64 28.86 0.44
N GLY A 257 10.56 28.20 1.13
CA GLY A 257 11.91 28.70 1.41
C GLY A 257 12.97 28.08 0.52
N GLN A 258 14.15 27.82 1.11
CA GLN A 258 15.26 27.17 0.40
C GLN A 258 14.99 25.67 0.26
N SER A 259 14.95 25.18 -0.96
CA SER A 259 14.66 23.76 -1.23
C SER A 259 15.98 22.98 -1.35
N ASN A 260 16.65 22.80 -0.21
CA ASN A 260 17.93 22.11 -0.13
C ASN A 260 17.78 20.64 0.27
N GLY A 261 16.60 20.21 0.67
CA GLY A 261 16.32 18.80 0.97
C GLY A 261 16.37 17.94 -0.29
N VAL A 262 16.82 16.72 -0.14
CA VAL A 262 16.88 15.75 -1.24
C VAL A 262 15.81 14.68 -1.00
N PHE A 263 14.86 14.58 -1.93
CA PHE A 263 13.77 13.60 -1.88
C PHE A 263 14.03 12.55 -2.95
N SER A 264 14.10 11.29 -2.53
CA SER A 264 14.47 10.18 -3.39
C SER A 264 13.36 9.14 -3.40
N LEU A 265 12.88 8.79 -4.59
CA LEU A 265 11.81 7.81 -4.74
C LEU A 265 12.33 6.42 -4.34
N VAL A 266 11.58 5.74 -3.47
CA VAL A 266 11.84 4.34 -3.12
C VAL A 266 10.98 3.45 -4.01
N SER A 267 11.60 2.56 -4.76
CA SER A 267 10.87 1.64 -5.63
C SER A 267 11.78 0.48 -6.02
N ASP A 268 11.19 -0.69 -6.18
CA ASP A 268 11.88 -1.85 -6.76
C ASP A 268 11.89 -1.80 -8.28
N TYR A 269 11.08 -0.92 -8.87
CA TYR A 269 10.98 -0.78 -10.31
C TYR A 269 11.98 0.26 -10.82
N ARG A 270 12.66 -0.08 -11.92
CA ARG A 270 13.55 0.85 -12.61
C ARG A 270 13.13 0.98 -14.07
N THR A 271 13.20 2.18 -14.58
CA THR A 271 13.02 2.46 -16.00
C THR A 271 14.20 1.91 -16.82
N LYS A 272 14.05 1.90 -18.14
CA LYS A 272 15.14 1.44 -19.04
C LYS A 272 16.41 2.27 -18.89
N ASP A 273 16.28 3.55 -18.52
CA ASP A 273 17.44 4.42 -18.26
C ASP A 273 17.95 4.34 -16.82
N GLY A 274 17.43 3.40 -16.01
CA GLY A 274 17.94 3.08 -14.69
C GLY A 274 17.36 3.87 -13.53
N ARG A 275 16.38 4.75 -13.77
CA ARG A 275 15.78 5.57 -12.72
C ARG A 275 14.72 4.80 -11.95
N LYS A 276 14.66 5.01 -10.64
CA LYS A 276 13.56 4.47 -9.83
C LYS A 276 12.26 5.15 -10.22
N ALA A 277 11.20 4.34 -10.35
CA ALA A 277 9.90 4.85 -10.80
C ALA A 277 8.77 4.10 -10.12
N VAL A 278 7.60 4.74 -10.07
CA VAL A 278 6.35 4.10 -9.67
C VAL A 278 5.47 3.94 -10.91
N VAL A 279 4.77 2.81 -11.00
CA VAL A 279 4.00 2.45 -12.19
C VAL A 279 2.53 2.81 -11.99
N GLY A 280 1.96 3.50 -12.98
CA GLY A 280 0.52 3.72 -13.10
C GLY A 280 0.09 3.28 -14.49
N GLY A 281 -0.59 2.14 -14.59
CA GLY A 281 -0.98 1.60 -15.89
C GLY A 281 0.24 1.40 -16.80
N ALA A 282 0.21 2.06 -17.95
CA ALA A 282 1.28 1.97 -18.95
C ALA A 282 2.42 2.97 -18.70
N TYR A 283 2.32 3.79 -17.65
CA TYR A 283 3.25 4.91 -17.44
C TYR A 283 4.14 4.66 -16.24
N ALA A 284 5.38 5.12 -16.34
CA ALA A 284 6.34 5.10 -15.24
C ALA A 284 6.63 6.55 -14.81
N TYR A 285 6.48 6.82 -13.51
CA TYR A 285 6.64 8.13 -12.92
C TYR A 285 7.95 8.17 -12.13
N THR A 286 8.78 9.17 -12.41
CA THR A 286 10.03 9.42 -11.67
C THR A 286 9.88 10.73 -10.89
N LEU A 287 10.63 10.89 -9.80
CA LEU A 287 10.54 12.04 -8.91
C LEU A 287 11.65 13.05 -9.24
N HIS A 288 11.28 14.30 -9.43
CA HIS A 288 12.22 15.36 -9.82
C HIS A 288 11.97 16.65 -9.03
N GLN A 289 13.04 17.38 -8.72
CA GLN A 289 12.94 18.76 -8.27
C GLN A 289 12.74 19.64 -9.49
N GLY A 290 11.67 20.42 -9.48
CA GLY A 290 11.28 21.28 -10.60
C GLY A 290 10.35 20.55 -11.57
N PRO A 291 9.51 21.30 -12.28
CA PRO A 291 8.59 20.72 -13.25
C PRO A 291 9.34 20.25 -14.50
N ALA A 292 8.69 19.38 -15.29
CA ALA A 292 9.27 18.92 -16.55
C ALA A 292 9.46 20.04 -17.55
N ARG A 293 8.65 21.11 -17.43
CA ARG A 293 8.74 22.27 -18.30
C ARG A 293 8.76 23.54 -17.44
N GLY A 294 9.69 24.43 -17.75
CA GLY A 294 9.88 25.69 -17.03
C GLY A 294 11.10 25.65 -16.13
N ALA A 295 11.30 26.73 -15.40
CA ALA A 295 12.42 26.84 -14.48
C ALA A 295 12.17 25.98 -13.24
N ASN A 296 13.26 25.51 -12.61
CA ASN A 296 13.18 24.82 -11.34
C ASN A 296 12.64 25.77 -10.27
N ASP A 297 11.45 25.47 -9.76
CA ASP A 297 10.78 26.28 -8.74
C ASP A 297 11.06 25.80 -7.31
N GLY A 298 11.83 24.73 -7.17
CA GLY A 298 12.16 24.14 -5.88
C GLY A 298 11.16 23.09 -5.42
N ASP A 299 10.03 22.97 -6.08
CA ASP A 299 8.99 21.98 -5.74
C ASP A 299 9.33 20.62 -6.35
N TRP A 300 8.65 19.57 -5.90
CA TRP A 300 8.95 18.20 -6.35
C TRP A 300 7.75 17.59 -7.05
N TYR A 301 8.03 16.96 -8.19
CA TYR A 301 7.03 16.47 -9.14
C TYR A 301 7.26 15.03 -9.51
N LEU A 302 6.17 14.27 -9.63
CA LEU A 302 6.17 12.95 -10.27
C LEU A 302 5.94 13.17 -11.77
N ILE A 303 6.88 12.74 -12.59
CA ILE A 303 6.90 13.03 -14.03
C ILE A 303 6.90 11.73 -14.81
N SER A 304 5.92 11.58 -15.74
CA SER A 304 5.78 10.41 -16.58
C SER A 304 6.20 10.66 -18.03
N GLN A 305 7.15 11.56 -18.27
CA GLN A 305 7.65 11.87 -19.61
C GLN A 305 9.18 11.77 -19.61
N LEU A 306 9.74 11.52 -20.81
CA LEU A 306 11.20 11.49 -20.98
C LEU A 306 11.76 12.88 -20.69
N GLU A 307 12.86 12.93 -19.94
CA GLU A 307 13.55 14.18 -19.71
C GLU A 307 14.09 14.71 -21.05
N ASP A 308 13.94 16.02 -21.25
CA ASP A 308 14.65 16.69 -22.33
C ASP A 308 16.15 16.55 -22.06
N ILE A 309 16.82 15.74 -22.85
CA ILE A 309 18.26 15.62 -22.79
C ILE A 309 18.82 16.97 -23.25
N LYS A 310 19.36 17.74 -22.33
CA LYS A 310 20.04 18.99 -22.68
C LYS A 310 21.08 18.69 -23.76
N PRO A 311 21.18 19.49 -24.82
CA PRO A 311 21.96 19.14 -26.01
C PRO A 311 23.48 19.32 -25.83
N ASP A 312 24.02 19.00 -24.67
CA ASP A 312 25.46 19.08 -24.46
C ASP A 312 26.24 17.85 -24.92
N ASN A 313 25.53 16.84 -25.44
CA ASN A 313 26.19 15.67 -25.99
C ASN A 313 25.68 15.40 -27.41
N PRO A 314 26.50 15.67 -28.45
CA PRO A 314 26.07 15.47 -29.84
C PRO A 314 25.72 14.02 -30.19
N ALA A 315 26.16 13.05 -29.39
CA ALA A 315 25.92 11.63 -29.66
C ALA A 315 24.50 11.18 -29.31
N THR A 316 23.72 12.00 -28.58
CA THR A 316 22.36 11.64 -28.17
C THR A 316 21.28 12.46 -28.88
N ARG A 317 21.67 13.23 -29.90
CA ARG A 317 20.74 14.05 -30.66
C ARG A 317 19.89 13.14 -31.57
N ARG A 318 18.66 12.86 -31.16
CA ARG A 318 17.68 12.34 -32.10
C ARG A 318 17.21 13.50 -32.97
N VAL A 319 17.62 13.46 -34.22
CA VAL A 319 17.12 14.38 -35.22
C VAL A 319 15.68 13.95 -35.51
N SER A 320 14.73 14.72 -35.03
CA SER A 320 13.37 14.66 -35.55
C SER A 320 13.43 15.31 -36.92
N ASP A 321 13.34 14.50 -37.95
CA ASP A 321 13.46 14.96 -39.34
C ASP A 321 12.20 15.64 -39.87
N THR A 322 11.24 15.97 -38.99
CA THR A 322 10.05 16.72 -39.41
C THR A 322 10.01 18.07 -38.72
N PRO A 323 10.12 19.18 -39.49
CA PRO A 323 10.18 20.52 -38.89
C PRO A 323 8.89 21.01 -38.22
N ASP A 324 7.80 20.28 -38.32
CA ASP A 324 6.48 20.71 -37.85
C ASP A 324 5.83 19.79 -36.80
N ALA A 325 6.60 18.88 -36.17
CA ALA A 325 6.04 18.09 -35.11
C ALA A 325 5.88 18.95 -33.83
N PRO A 326 4.73 18.93 -33.18
CA PRO A 326 4.59 19.67 -31.92
C PRO A 326 5.58 19.13 -30.89
N ASP A 327 6.16 20.04 -30.13
CA ASP A 327 7.19 19.76 -29.12
C ASP A 327 6.55 19.07 -27.91
N THR A 328 5.99 17.88 -28.13
CA THR A 328 5.36 17.08 -27.11
C THR A 328 6.37 16.01 -26.69
N PRO A 329 6.81 16.00 -25.42
CA PRO A 329 7.74 14.97 -24.97
C PRO A 329 7.13 13.57 -25.16
N ALA A 330 7.96 12.64 -25.58
CA ALA A 330 7.51 11.26 -25.72
C ALA A 330 7.12 10.69 -24.35
N PRO A 331 6.02 9.95 -24.25
CA PRO A 331 5.64 9.35 -22.97
C PRO A 331 6.65 8.32 -22.51
N ARG A 332 6.89 8.29 -21.23
CA ARG A 332 7.75 7.28 -20.61
C ARG A 332 6.86 6.12 -20.18
N TYR A 333 6.85 5.07 -20.98
CA TYR A 333 6.07 3.86 -20.65
C TYR A 333 6.82 3.00 -19.63
N SER A 334 6.07 2.31 -18.82
CA SER A 334 6.66 1.35 -17.89
C SER A 334 7.19 0.13 -18.65
N ALA A 335 8.18 -0.57 -18.07
CA ALA A 335 8.71 -1.79 -18.67
C ALA A 335 7.69 -2.93 -18.71
N ASN A 336 6.58 -2.78 -18.00
CA ASN A 336 5.52 -3.79 -18.01
C ASN A 336 4.64 -3.72 -19.28
N VAL A 337 4.65 -2.61 -20.02
CA VAL A 337 3.79 -2.48 -21.20
C VAL A 337 4.09 -3.56 -22.25
N PRO A 338 5.35 -3.81 -22.63
CA PRO A 338 5.62 -4.94 -23.52
C PRO A 338 5.20 -6.29 -22.95
N VAL A 339 5.33 -6.46 -21.63
CA VAL A 339 4.93 -7.71 -20.96
C VAL A 339 3.41 -7.90 -21.07
N TYR A 340 2.62 -6.83 -20.83
CA TYR A 340 1.15 -6.90 -20.94
C TYR A 340 0.73 -7.15 -22.39
N GLU A 341 1.34 -6.48 -23.35
CA GLU A 341 1.05 -6.69 -24.77
C GLU A 341 1.35 -8.13 -25.16
N GLY A 342 2.49 -8.67 -24.74
CA GLY A 342 2.85 -10.05 -25.00
C GLY A 342 1.98 -11.05 -24.26
N TYR A 343 1.57 -10.73 -23.04
CA TYR A 343 0.70 -11.59 -22.23
C TYR A 343 -0.65 -11.82 -22.92
N VAL A 344 -1.25 -10.77 -23.44
CA VAL A 344 -2.54 -10.89 -24.14
C VAL A 344 -2.41 -11.83 -25.33
N GLN A 345 -1.35 -11.73 -26.10
CA GLN A 345 -1.11 -12.58 -27.28
C GLN A 345 -0.83 -14.03 -26.88
N THR A 346 -0.04 -14.20 -25.81
CA THR A 346 0.22 -15.54 -25.26
C THR A 346 -1.08 -16.19 -24.80
N MET A 347 -1.93 -15.42 -24.11
CA MET A 347 -3.22 -15.92 -23.65
C MET A 347 -4.16 -16.25 -24.83
N GLN A 348 -4.11 -15.47 -25.90
CA GLN A 348 -4.89 -15.78 -27.10
C GLN A 348 -4.41 -17.07 -27.75
N ALA A 349 -3.10 -17.30 -27.81
CA ALA A 349 -2.52 -18.53 -28.36
C ALA A 349 -2.90 -19.76 -27.55
N LEU A 350 -2.92 -19.63 -26.21
CA LEU A 350 -3.31 -20.72 -25.32
C LEU A 350 -4.81 -20.92 -25.25
N ASN A 351 -5.59 -19.90 -25.60
CA ASN A 351 -7.04 -19.90 -25.47
C ASN A 351 -7.78 -20.49 -26.69
N LYS A 352 -7.07 -20.93 -27.71
CA LYS A 352 -7.71 -21.60 -28.82
C LYS A 352 -8.35 -22.90 -28.34
N PRO A 353 -9.68 -23.01 -28.33
CA PRO A 353 -10.30 -24.28 -27.98
C PRO A 353 -9.96 -25.31 -29.03
N SER A 354 -9.45 -26.45 -28.61
CA SER A 354 -9.18 -27.54 -29.55
C SER A 354 -10.49 -28.08 -30.11
N THR A 355 -10.50 -28.36 -31.39
CA THR A 355 -11.67 -28.99 -32.04
C THR A 355 -11.89 -30.40 -31.48
N LEU A 356 -13.08 -30.91 -31.67
CA LEU A 356 -13.38 -32.28 -31.26
C LEU A 356 -12.40 -33.27 -31.91
N GLN A 357 -12.09 -33.05 -33.19
CA GLN A 357 -11.15 -33.90 -33.90
C GLN A 357 -9.74 -33.81 -33.34
N GLU A 358 -9.31 -32.65 -32.91
CA GLU A 358 -8.02 -32.48 -32.27
C GLU A 358 -7.98 -33.13 -30.89
N ARG A 359 -9.10 -33.16 -30.19
CA ARG A 359 -9.16 -33.78 -28.86
C ARG A 359 -9.24 -35.30 -28.93
N VAL A 360 -10.09 -35.83 -29.79
CA VAL A 360 -10.36 -37.24 -29.85
C VAL A 360 -9.68 -37.95 -31.02
N GLY A 361 -9.14 -37.19 -31.97
CA GLY A 361 -8.51 -37.76 -33.15
C GLY A 361 -9.52 -38.53 -34.01
N LYS A 362 -9.07 -39.61 -34.67
CA LYS A 362 -9.92 -40.47 -35.49
C LYS A 362 -10.41 -41.68 -34.68
N ARG A 363 -10.69 -41.49 -33.41
CA ARG A 363 -11.18 -42.57 -32.58
C ARG A 363 -12.64 -42.87 -32.89
N TYR A 364 -12.97 -44.13 -33.01
CA TYR A 364 -14.34 -44.58 -33.10
C TYR A 364 -14.74 -45.19 -31.75
N MET A 365 -15.71 -44.56 -31.11
CA MET A 365 -16.35 -45.20 -29.97
C MET A 365 -17.38 -46.15 -30.53
N THR A 366 -17.10 -47.43 -30.43
CA THR A 366 -18.06 -48.43 -30.82
C THR A 366 -18.83 -48.90 -29.60
N GLY A 367 -20.09 -49.26 -29.78
CA GLY A 367 -20.95 -49.72 -28.70
C GLY A 367 -20.45 -51.00 -28.06
N GLU A 368 -21.32 -51.74 -27.40
CA GLU A 368 -21.01 -52.86 -26.52
C GLU A 368 -20.04 -53.93 -27.06
N ASN A 369 -19.79 -53.95 -28.34
CA ASN A 369 -18.88 -54.92 -28.95
C ASN A 369 -17.58 -54.29 -29.45
N GLY A 370 -17.15 -53.23 -28.80
CA GLY A 370 -15.99 -52.50 -29.28
C GLY A 370 -14.73 -53.32 -29.43
N ASP A 371 -14.47 -53.77 -30.65
CA ASP A 371 -13.11 -54.16 -30.97
C ASP A 371 -12.32 -52.88 -31.16
N GLY A 372 -11.76 -52.39 -30.06
CA GLY A 372 -11.12 -51.09 -29.99
C GLY A 372 -9.95 -50.90 -30.92
N ARG A 373 -10.16 -51.02 -32.21
CA ARG A 373 -9.11 -50.74 -33.19
C ARG A 373 -9.04 -49.25 -33.45
N THR A 374 -8.13 -48.67 -32.74
CA THR A 374 -7.79 -47.25 -32.94
C THR A 374 -6.45 -47.16 -33.61
N SER A 375 -6.39 -46.41 -34.68
CA SER A 375 -5.12 -46.05 -35.24
C SER A 375 -4.55 -44.82 -34.49
N GLY A 376 -3.58 -45.09 -33.62
CA GLY A 376 -2.76 -44.02 -33.11
C GLY A 376 -3.18 -43.35 -31.83
N GLY A 377 -3.55 -44.09 -30.81
CA GLY A 377 -3.79 -43.53 -29.48
C GLY A 377 -4.33 -44.59 -28.55
N MET A 378 -4.00 -44.51 -27.29
CA MET A 378 -4.59 -45.39 -26.27
C MET A 378 -6.00 -44.95 -25.96
N VAL A 379 -6.97 -45.67 -26.43
CA VAL A 379 -8.36 -45.51 -26.03
C VAL A 379 -8.82 -46.83 -25.40
N ASP A 380 -9.16 -46.79 -24.16
CA ASP A 380 -9.83 -47.92 -23.56
C ASP A 380 -11.33 -47.88 -23.89
N ALA A 381 -12.06 -48.85 -23.44
CA ALA A 381 -13.50 -48.93 -23.64
C ALA A 381 -14.28 -47.77 -22.98
N HIS A 382 -13.61 -46.94 -22.18
CA HIS A 382 -14.23 -45.86 -21.41
C HIS A 382 -13.87 -44.48 -21.96
N GLY A 383 -13.20 -44.39 -23.09
CA GLY A 383 -12.93 -43.11 -23.73
C GLY A 383 -11.89 -42.22 -23.04
N ILE A 384 -10.99 -42.79 -22.28
CA ILE A 384 -9.88 -42.04 -21.67
C ILE A 384 -8.86 -41.70 -22.77
N TRP A 385 -8.41 -40.48 -22.77
CA TRP A 385 -7.44 -40.02 -23.76
C TRP A 385 -6.47 -38.98 -23.18
N ALA A 386 -5.31 -38.92 -23.79
CA ALA A 386 -4.32 -37.89 -23.47
C ALA A 386 -3.62 -37.44 -24.73
N ARG A 387 -3.23 -36.17 -24.75
CA ARG A 387 -2.55 -35.58 -25.90
C ARG A 387 -1.46 -34.62 -25.40
N ILE A 388 -0.35 -34.63 -26.12
CA ILE A 388 0.74 -33.69 -25.89
C ILE A 388 0.94 -32.87 -27.18
N GLN A 389 1.05 -31.56 -27.03
CA GLN A 389 1.30 -30.68 -28.16
C GLN A 389 2.37 -29.68 -27.77
N GLY A 390 3.38 -29.52 -28.64
CA GLY A 390 4.36 -28.47 -28.53
C GLY A 390 4.24 -27.54 -29.72
N ALA A 391 4.45 -26.24 -29.50
CA ALA A 391 4.47 -25.26 -30.59
C ALA A 391 5.52 -24.19 -30.32
N HIS A 392 6.07 -23.70 -31.40
CA HIS A 392 6.97 -22.55 -31.37
C HIS A 392 6.38 -21.48 -32.27
N ASP A 393 6.03 -20.35 -31.70
CA ASP A 393 5.41 -19.25 -32.43
C ASP A 393 6.23 -17.99 -32.29
N ARG A 394 6.45 -17.31 -33.41
CA ARG A 394 7.06 -15.99 -33.43
C ARG A 394 5.96 -14.97 -33.73
N LEU A 395 5.76 -14.08 -32.79
CA LEU A 395 4.71 -13.07 -32.88
C LEU A 395 5.34 -11.70 -33.08
N GLU A 396 4.94 -11.04 -34.17
CA GLU A 396 5.37 -9.67 -34.48
C GLU A 396 4.12 -8.79 -34.67
N PRO A 397 3.34 -8.60 -33.60
CA PRO A 397 2.11 -7.83 -33.73
C PRO A 397 2.38 -6.33 -33.81
N THR A 398 1.42 -5.59 -34.29
CA THR A 398 1.43 -4.14 -34.20
C THR A 398 1.07 -3.75 -32.76
N THR A 399 2.07 -3.29 -32.01
CA THR A 399 1.92 -2.92 -30.60
C THR A 399 2.42 -1.50 -30.38
N LEU A 400 2.04 -0.90 -29.25
CA LEU A 400 2.50 0.43 -28.85
C LEU A 400 4.01 0.49 -28.66
N THR A 401 4.60 -0.61 -28.19
CA THR A 401 6.02 -0.67 -27.88
C THR A 401 6.87 -1.30 -28.99
N GLY A 402 6.25 -1.82 -30.06
CA GLY A 402 6.95 -2.52 -31.12
C GLY A 402 7.54 -3.86 -30.67
N MET A 403 6.92 -4.48 -29.66
CA MET A 403 7.44 -5.69 -29.05
C MET A 403 7.30 -6.88 -30.01
N LYS A 404 8.38 -7.69 -30.07
CA LYS A 404 8.40 -8.96 -30.76
C LYS A 404 8.58 -10.06 -29.74
N GLN A 405 7.95 -11.21 -29.98
CA GLN A 405 7.94 -12.28 -28.99
C GLN A 405 8.08 -13.63 -29.66
N GLU A 406 8.93 -14.47 -29.10
CA GLU A 406 9.03 -15.88 -29.42
C GLU A 406 8.41 -16.68 -28.28
N ILE A 407 7.43 -17.51 -28.60
CA ILE A 407 6.69 -18.27 -27.60
C ILE A 407 6.88 -19.74 -27.88
N ASN A 408 7.40 -20.46 -26.87
CA ASN A 408 7.41 -21.91 -26.86
C ASN A 408 6.31 -22.38 -25.93
N THR A 409 5.32 -23.06 -26.47
CA THR A 409 4.21 -23.57 -25.71
C THR A 409 4.26 -25.08 -25.61
N PHE A 410 3.87 -25.59 -24.47
CA PHE A 410 3.70 -27.01 -24.23
C PHE A 410 2.32 -27.20 -23.63
N ILE A 411 1.53 -28.06 -24.26
CA ILE A 411 0.15 -28.31 -23.85
C ILE A 411 0.00 -29.82 -23.58
N LEU A 412 -0.41 -30.16 -22.37
CA LEU A 412 -0.81 -31.52 -22.02
C LEU A 412 -2.30 -31.50 -21.74
N GLN A 413 -3.02 -32.29 -22.51
CA GLN A 413 -4.46 -32.46 -22.33
C GLN A 413 -4.77 -33.90 -22.01
N ALA A 414 -5.72 -34.13 -21.12
CA ALA A 414 -6.22 -35.45 -20.83
C ALA A 414 -7.70 -35.34 -20.50
N GLY A 415 -8.47 -36.36 -20.88
CA GLY A 415 -9.89 -36.32 -20.63
C GLY A 415 -10.52 -37.68 -20.65
N VAL A 416 -11.77 -37.69 -20.23
CA VAL A 416 -12.65 -38.86 -20.27
C VAL A 416 -13.90 -38.45 -21.02
N ASP A 417 -14.18 -39.11 -22.12
CA ASP A 417 -15.38 -38.88 -22.93
C ASP A 417 -16.29 -40.10 -22.82
N GLY A 418 -17.60 -39.85 -22.72
CA GLY A 418 -18.59 -40.92 -22.71
C GLY A 418 -19.60 -40.66 -23.82
N GLN A 419 -20.01 -41.73 -24.48
CA GLN A 419 -21.10 -41.70 -25.48
C GLN A 419 -22.43 -41.83 -24.73
N PHE A 420 -23.27 -40.82 -24.84
CA PHE A 420 -24.55 -40.81 -24.11
C PHE A 420 -25.73 -41.12 -24.96
N TYR A 421 -25.60 -40.97 -26.27
CA TYR A 421 -26.72 -41.15 -27.19
C TYR A 421 -26.18 -41.41 -28.60
N GLU A 422 -26.86 -42.30 -29.34
CA GLU A 422 -26.58 -42.55 -30.76
C GLU A 422 -27.89 -42.88 -31.48
N ASP A 423 -28.09 -42.24 -32.63
CA ASP A 423 -29.19 -42.55 -33.55
C ASP A 423 -28.72 -42.39 -34.98
N GLU A 424 -29.68 -42.49 -35.95
CA GLU A 424 -29.39 -42.40 -37.37
C GLU A 424 -28.83 -41.01 -37.77
N ASN A 425 -29.00 -40.02 -36.92
CA ASN A 425 -28.63 -38.62 -37.23
C ASN A 425 -27.32 -38.21 -36.56
N GLY A 426 -26.77 -39.01 -35.64
CA GLY A 426 -25.49 -38.70 -35.01
C GLY A 426 -25.29 -39.29 -33.64
N LYS A 427 -24.19 -38.95 -33.03
CA LYS A 427 -23.79 -39.39 -31.69
C LYS A 427 -23.57 -38.21 -30.75
N LEU A 428 -24.07 -38.31 -29.55
CA LEU A 428 -23.79 -37.34 -28.51
C LEU A 428 -22.66 -37.88 -27.62
N ILE A 429 -21.53 -37.19 -27.64
CA ILE A 429 -20.37 -37.53 -26.83
C ILE A 429 -20.13 -36.35 -25.91
N ALA A 430 -20.08 -36.62 -24.61
CA ALA A 430 -19.77 -35.61 -23.62
C ALA A 430 -18.59 -36.10 -22.75
N GLY A 431 -17.79 -35.16 -22.30
CA GLY A 431 -16.61 -35.51 -21.55
C GLY A 431 -16.04 -34.39 -20.72
N ILE A 432 -15.15 -34.75 -19.83
CA ILE A 432 -14.40 -33.83 -19.00
C ILE A 432 -12.95 -33.83 -19.49
N THR A 433 -12.43 -32.64 -19.78
CA THR A 433 -11.05 -32.48 -20.24
C THR A 433 -10.29 -31.56 -19.28
N GLY A 434 -9.16 -32.03 -18.82
CA GLY A 434 -8.19 -31.20 -18.11
C GLY A 434 -7.06 -30.80 -19.06
N GLN A 435 -6.59 -29.58 -18.95
CA GLN A 435 -5.48 -29.08 -19.77
C GLN A 435 -4.44 -28.38 -18.90
N TYR A 436 -3.20 -28.73 -19.13
CA TYR A 436 -2.06 -28.09 -18.51
C TYR A 436 -1.24 -27.41 -19.61
N ASP A 437 -1.13 -26.11 -19.52
CA ASP A 437 -0.38 -25.31 -20.49
C ASP A 437 0.81 -24.67 -19.81
N THR A 438 1.96 -24.70 -20.43
CA THR A 438 3.13 -23.96 -19.97
C THR A 438 3.78 -23.20 -21.12
N VAL A 439 4.20 -22.00 -20.82
CA VAL A 439 5.02 -21.18 -21.69
C VAL A 439 6.37 -21.00 -21.01
N LEU A 440 7.43 -21.13 -21.76
CA LEU A 440 8.79 -20.95 -21.21
C LEU A 440 8.94 -19.49 -20.74
N HIS A 441 8.82 -19.22 -19.53
CA HIS A 441 8.99 -18.06 -18.66
C HIS A 441 7.78 -17.80 -17.76
N ALA A 442 7.06 -18.87 -17.36
CA ALA A 442 6.43 -18.87 -16.06
C ALA A 442 4.97 -18.45 -15.90
N ALA A 443 4.02 -19.15 -16.49
CA ALA A 443 2.70 -19.15 -15.84
C ALA A 443 2.03 -20.50 -16.04
N ILE A 444 1.67 -21.14 -14.96
CA ILE A 444 0.88 -22.38 -14.97
C ILE A 444 -0.59 -21.99 -14.89
N LEU A 445 -1.35 -22.36 -15.90
CA LEU A 445 -2.78 -22.11 -15.96
C LEU A 445 -3.56 -23.43 -15.98
N TRP A 446 -4.48 -23.59 -15.04
CA TRP A 446 -5.42 -24.71 -15.01
C TRP A 446 -6.73 -24.33 -15.66
N ARG A 447 -7.21 -25.16 -16.56
CA ARG A 447 -8.48 -24.92 -17.22
C ARG A 447 -9.47 -26.07 -17.00
N GLY A 448 -10.73 -25.71 -16.96
CA GLY A 448 -11.83 -26.53 -16.52
C GLY A 448 -12.59 -27.31 -17.58
N MET A 449 -13.77 -27.73 -17.27
CA MET A 449 -14.61 -28.67 -18.00
C MET A 449 -15.11 -28.15 -19.37
N VAL A 450 -14.98 -28.98 -20.41
CA VAL A 450 -15.50 -28.67 -21.74
C VAL A 450 -16.46 -29.78 -22.16
N MET A 451 -17.65 -29.39 -22.56
CA MET A 451 -18.59 -30.29 -23.19
C MET A 451 -18.60 -30.07 -24.71
N ALA A 452 -18.53 -31.13 -25.47
CA ALA A 452 -18.55 -31.05 -26.93
C ALA A 452 -19.61 -31.97 -27.52
N VAL A 453 -20.29 -31.45 -28.50
CA VAL A 453 -21.30 -32.22 -29.26
C VAL A 453 -20.74 -32.52 -30.64
N SER A 454 -20.72 -33.78 -31.03
CA SER A 454 -20.22 -34.22 -32.34
C SER A 454 -21.32 -34.11 -33.41
N PRO A 455 -21.02 -33.51 -34.55
CA PRO A 455 -21.97 -33.52 -35.64
C PRO A 455 -22.15 -34.91 -36.28
N PRO A 456 -23.22 -35.13 -37.04
CA PRO A 456 -23.43 -36.41 -37.70
C PRO A 456 -22.39 -36.71 -38.77
N MET A 457 -22.20 -38.00 -39.06
CA MET A 457 -21.21 -38.46 -40.04
C MET A 457 -21.54 -37.95 -41.47
N PRO A 458 -20.56 -37.76 -42.35
CA PRO A 458 -20.82 -37.30 -43.71
C PRO A 458 -21.64 -38.30 -44.49
N GLY A 459 -22.75 -37.82 -45.06
CA GLY A 459 -23.65 -38.63 -45.83
C GLY A 459 -25.11 -38.41 -45.54
N ALA A 460 -25.45 -37.77 -44.43
CA ALA A 460 -26.82 -37.41 -44.09
C ALA A 460 -27.01 -35.90 -44.23
N SER A 461 -27.91 -35.51 -45.13
CA SER A 461 -28.25 -34.11 -45.32
C SER A 461 -29.22 -33.64 -44.24
N ALA A 462 -28.70 -32.97 -43.24
CA ALA A 462 -29.54 -32.33 -42.24
C ALA A 462 -28.83 -31.14 -41.58
N LEU A 463 -29.61 -30.17 -41.22
CA LEU A 463 -29.24 -28.90 -40.59
C LEU A 463 -28.40 -29.05 -39.33
N GLN A 464 -27.25 -28.39 -39.32
CA GLN A 464 -26.34 -28.35 -38.17
C GLN A 464 -26.91 -27.50 -37.02
N PRO A 465 -27.03 -28.04 -35.81
CA PRO A 465 -27.27 -27.17 -34.67
C PRO A 465 -25.95 -26.51 -34.21
N PRO A 466 -25.99 -25.27 -33.72
CA PRO A 466 -24.78 -24.58 -33.25
C PRO A 466 -24.22 -25.23 -32.01
N GLY A 467 -22.88 -25.42 -32.00
CA GLY A 467 -22.18 -26.03 -30.86
C GLY A 467 -22.19 -25.10 -29.63
N LEU A 468 -22.61 -25.66 -28.50
CA LEU A 468 -22.61 -24.94 -27.25
C LEU A 468 -21.27 -25.20 -26.54
N VAL A 469 -20.49 -24.15 -26.34
CA VAL A 469 -19.25 -24.22 -25.57
C VAL A 469 -19.50 -23.52 -24.26
N MET A 470 -19.48 -24.27 -23.16
CA MET A 470 -19.52 -23.68 -21.84
C MET A 470 -18.13 -23.76 -21.21
N THR A 471 -17.57 -22.58 -20.90
CA THR A 471 -16.26 -22.47 -20.23
C THR A 471 -16.46 -21.99 -18.80
N GLY A 472 -16.07 -22.81 -17.85
CA GLY A 472 -16.02 -22.39 -16.45
C GLY A 472 -14.57 -22.22 -16.01
N SER A 473 -14.26 -21.10 -15.36
CA SER A 473 -12.93 -20.83 -14.85
C SER A 473 -12.89 -21.01 -13.33
N MET A 474 -11.96 -21.81 -12.85
CA MET A 474 -11.61 -21.84 -11.42
C MET A 474 -10.23 -21.22 -11.24
N SER A 475 -10.13 -20.27 -10.33
CA SER A 475 -8.85 -19.67 -9.94
C SER A 475 -8.29 -20.38 -8.70
N THR A 476 -7.05 -20.81 -8.78
CA THR A 476 -6.34 -21.38 -7.64
C THR A 476 -5.25 -20.43 -7.13
N PRO A 477 -4.93 -20.49 -5.84
CA PRO A 477 -4.00 -19.55 -5.24
C PRO A 477 -2.54 -19.83 -5.60
N ARG A 478 -1.75 -18.78 -5.56
CA ARG A 478 -0.32 -18.79 -5.85
C ARG A 478 0.45 -19.68 -4.86
N VAL A 479 1.30 -20.53 -5.41
CA VAL A 479 2.38 -21.16 -4.63
C VAL A 479 3.66 -20.36 -4.93
N ARG A 480 4.37 -19.97 -3.88
CA ARG A 480 5.65 -19.23 -3.96
C ARG A 480 6.74 -20.07 -4.63
#